data_740f142d7fbcaa021085699f4126a89b
#
_entry.id   740f142d7fbcaa021085699f4126a89b
#
_cell.length_a   1.000
_cell.length_b   1.000
_cell.length_c   1.000
_cell.angle_alpha   90.00
_cell.angle_beta   90.00
_cell.angle_gamma   90.00
#
_symmetry.space_group_name_H-M   'P 1'
#
loop_
_entity.id
_entity.type
_entity.pdbx_description
1 polymer ?
#
loop_
_entity_poly.entity_id
_entity_poly.type
_entity_poly.pdbx_seq_one_letter_code
_entity_poly.pdbx_strand_id
1 'polypeptide(L)'
;MGSKVAVVDLFCGVGGLTCGLRKAGLDVVAGIDNDASCRYAYEENNHTRFIEADVSRLPSVDVDSMFGKADIKILVGCAPCQRFSQHSNKYRKSIDTKTDVRWNLLRSFAQYIE
;
A
#
# COMPACT_ATOMS: atom_id res chain seq x y z
N MET A 1 -18.56 -21.35 10.82
CA MET A 1 -17.66 -20.89 9.78
C MET A 1 -17.27 -19.44 10.02
N GLY A 2 -16.00 -19.16 9.91
CA GLY A 2 -15.50 -17.81 10.14
C GLY A 2 -15.74 -16.87 8.98
N SER A 3 -15.64 -15.59 9.25
CA SER A 3 -15.72 -14.56 8.21
C SER A 3 -14.48 -14.63 7.30
N LYS A 4 -14.69 -14.34 6.03
CA LYS A 4 -13.60 -14.27 5.07
C LYS A 4 -12.92 -12.90 5.21
N VAL A 5 -11.64 -12.91 5.51
CA VAL A 5 -10.82 -11.70 5.65
C VAL A 5 -9.91 -11.57 4.44
N ALA A 6 -9.83 -10.39 3.86
CA ALA A 6 -8.89 -10.09 2.77
C ALA A 6 -8.12 -8.81 3.08
N VAL A 7 -6.85 -8.79 2.70
CA VAL A 7 -5.95 -7.67 2.94
C VAL A 7 -5.40 -7.15 1.61
N VAL A 8 -5.37 -5.84 1.45
CA VAL A 8 -4.67 -5.17 0.34
C VAL A 8 -3.54 -4.35 0.94
N ASP A 9 -2.33 -4.52 0.38
CA ASP A 9 -1.11 -3.87 0.85
C ASP A 9 -0.76 -2.71 -0.10
N LEU A 10 -0.96 -1.49 0.35
CA LEU A 10 -0.60 -0.29 -0.41
C LEU A 10 0.87 0.05 -0.18
N PHE A 11 1.52 0.57 -1.20
CA PHE A 11 2.96 0.88 -1.17
C PHE A 11 3.77 -0.37 -0.82
N CYS A 12 3.44 -1.48 -1.48
CA CYS A 12 3.94 -2.79 -1.06
C CYS A 12 5.43 -3.02 -1.34
N GLY A 13 6.02 -2.32 -2.29
CA GLY A 13 7.42 -2.53 -2.65
C GLY A 13 7.68 -3.99 -3.02
N VAL A 14 8.71 -4.57 -2.43
CA VAL A 14 9.05 -5.99 -2.65
C VAL A 14 8.31 -6.94 -1.72
N GLY A 15 7.44 -6.41 -0.85
CA GLY A 15 6.47 -7.24 -0.12
C GLY A 15 6.88 -7.69 1.26
N GLY A 16 7.70 -6.93 1.96
CA GLY A 16 8.08 -7.27 3.33
C GLY A 16 6.88 -7.37 4.26
N LEU A 17 6.00 -6.38 4.20
CA LEU A 17 4.78 -6.37 5.03
C LEU A 17 3.83 -7.49 4.62
N THR A 18 3.62 -7.70 3.32
CA THR A 18 2.80 -8.81 2.81
C THR A 18 3.33 -10.14 3.32
N CYS A 19 4.63 -10.34 3.28
CA CYS A 19 5.25 -11.58 3.75
C CYS A 19 4.93 -11.83 5.23
N GLY A 20 5.08 -10.80 6.06
CA GLY A 20 4.78 -10.91 7.50
C GLY A 20 3.31 -11.20 7.77
N LEU A 21 2.42 -10.53 7.05
CA LEU A 21 0.97 -10.74 7.21
C LEU A 21 0.56 -12.15 6.79
N ARG A 22 1.12 -12.67 5.70
CA ARG A 22 0.82 -14.03 5.25
C ARG A 22 1.33 -15.06 6.25
N LYS A 23 2.50 -14.84 6.83
CA LYS A 23 3.02 -15.73 7.88
C LYS A 23 2.15 -15.73 9.12
N ALA A 24 1.45 -14.62 9.36
CA ALA A 24 0.50 -14.52 10.47
C ALA A 24 -0.86 -15.15 10.14
N GLY A 25 -1.04 -15.68 8.94
CA GLY A 25 -2.27 -16.36 8.55
C GLY A 25 -3.31 -15.47 7.85
N LEU A 26 -2.93 -14.26 7.49
CA LEU A 26 -3.84 -13.35 6.78
C LEU A 26 -3.76 -13.56 5.26
N ASP A 27 -4.91 -13.44 4.60
CA ASP A 27 -4.99 -13.58 3.15
C ASP A 27 -4.78 -12.22 2.49
N VAL A 28 -3.55 -11.96 2.04
CA VAL A 28 -3.23 -10.74 1.29
C VAL A 28 -3.54 -11.01 -0.17
N VAL A 29 -4.57 -10.35 -0.69
CA VAL A 29 -5.08 -10.60 -2.05
C VAL A 29 -4.36 -9.80 -3.12
N ALA A 30 -3.75 -8.68 -2.77
CA ALA A 30 -3.03 -7.84 -3.72
C ALA A 30 -2.07 -6.90 -3.01
N GLY A 31 -0.97 -6.58 -3.69
CA GLY A 31 -0.08 -5.50 -3.31
C GLY A 31 -0.02 -4.46 -4.42
N ILE A 32 0.00 -3.20 -4.07
CA ILE A 32 -0.03 -2.09 -5.01
C ILE A 32 1.20 -1.21 -4.82
N ASP A 33 1.90 -0.94 -5.90
CA ASP A 33 3.03 0.00 -5.91
C ASP A 33 3.19 0.57 -7.30
N ASN A 34 3.76 1.76 -7.41
CA ASN A 34 4.01 2.36 -8.71
C ASN A 34 5.37 1.97 -9.30
N ASP A 35 6.18 1.23 -8.57
CA ASP A 35 7.50 0.78 -9.02
C ASP A 35 7.41 -0.63 -9.61
N ALA A 36 7.34 -0.70 -10.93
CA ALA A 36 7.20 -1.97 -11.65
C ALA A 36 8.38 -2.92 -11.40
N SER A 37 9.54 -2.40 -11.01
CA SER A 37 10.71 -3.24 -10.75
C SER A 37 10.52 -4.14 -9.52
N CYS A 38 9.56 -3.83 -8.66
CA CYS A 38 9.26 -4.63 -7.48
C CYS A 38 8.43 -5.88 -7.78
N ARG A 39 7.79 -5.95 -8.94
CA ARG A 39 6.82 -7.01 -9.28
C ARG A 39 7.40 -8.41 -9.13
N TYR A 40 8.56 -8.64 -9.72
CA TYR A 40 9.14 -10.00 -9.72
C TYR A 40 9.38 -10.47 -8.29
N ALA A 41 10.07 -9.67 -7.49
CA ALA A 41 10.38 -10.04 -6.11
C ALA A 41 9.11 -10.19 -5.28
N TYR A 42 8.16 -9.29 -5.46
CA TYR A 42 6.91 -9.34 -4.71
C TYR A 42 6.12 -10.62 -5.01
N GLU A 43 5.87 -10.92 -6.29
CA GLU A 43 5.05 -12.07 -6.68
C GLU A 43 5.77 -13.39 -6.41
N GLU A 44 7.09 -13.44 -6.65
CA GLU A 44 7.86 -14.66 -6.45
C GLU A 44 7.94 -15.06 -4.96
N ASN A 45 8.13 -14.08 -4.08
CA ASN A 45 8.29 -14.37 -2.66
C ASN A 45 6.95 -14.53 -1.92
N ASN A 46 5.89 -13.92 -2.42
CA ASN A 46 4.63 -13.86 -1.67
C ASN A 46 3.49 -14.63 -2.33
N HIS A 47 3.64 -15.04 -3.58
CA HIS A 47 2.58 -15.73 -4.35
C HIS A 47 1.27 -14.91 -4.30
N THR A 48 1.42 -13.59 -4.36
CA THR A 48 0.33 -12.62 -4.26
C THR A 48 0.42 -11.69 -5.46
N ARG A 49 -0.72 -11.26 -5.96
CA ARG A 49 -0.80 -10.41 -7.14
C ARG A 49 -0.19 -9.03 -6.86
N PHE A 50 0.70 -8.59 -7.73
CA PHE A 50 1.24 -7.23 -7.73
C PHE A 50 0.48 -6.38 -8.74
N ILE A 51 0.03 -5.22 -8.33
CA ILE A 51 -0.66 -4.27 -9.20
C ILE A 51 0.20 -3.01 -9.30
N GLU A 52 0.65 -2.73 -10.52
CA GLU A 52 1.40 -1.51 -10.78
C GLU A 52 0.40 -0.36 -10.93
N ALA A 53 0.38 0.53 -9.97
CA ALA A 53 -0.50 1.68 -9.99
C ALA A 53 0.01 2.76 -9.05
N ASP A 54 -0.31 3.99 -9.40
CA ASP A 54 -0.07 5.14 -8.54
C ASP A 54 -1.26 5.27 -7.58
N VAL A 55 -1.01 5.01 -6.29
CA VAL A 55 -2.05 5.05 -5.26
C VAL A 55 -2.79 6.39 -5.25
N SER A 56 -2.08 7.49 -5.55
CA SER A 56 -2.69 8.81 -5.56
C SER A 56 -3.72 9.01 -6.68
N ARG A 57 -3.69 8.14 -7.71
CA ARG A 57 -4.60 8.22 -8.86
C ARG A 57 -5.56 7.05 -8.94
N LEU A 58 -5.41 6.07 -8.06
CA LEU A 58 -6.22 4.85 -8.11
C LEU A 58 -7.56 5.10 -7.43
N PRO A 59 -8.68 4.94 -8.15
CA PRO A 59 -9.99 5.16 -7.54
C PRO A 59 -10.27 4.18 -6.40
N SER A 60 -10.97 4.65 -5.38
CA SER A 60 -11.30 3.81 -4.22
C SER A 60 -12.18 2.62 -4.60
N VAL A 61 -13.03 2.77 -5.62
CA VAL A 61 -13.87 1.67 -6.10
C VAL A 61 -13.03 0.52 -6.67
N ASP A 62 -11.89 0.83 -7.29
CA ASP A 62 -10.99 -0.20 -7.81
C ASP A 62 -10.31 -0.94 -6.67
N VAL A 63 -9.92 -0.22 -5.62
CA VAL A 63 -9.33 -0.86 -4.42
C VAL A 63 -10.36 -1.76 -3.76
N ASP A 64 -11.59 -1.28 -3.62
CA ASP A 64 -12.66 -2.08 -3.01
C ASP A 64 -12.91 -3.37 -3.79
N SER A 65 -12.88 -3.30 -5.12
CA SER A 65 -13.10 -4.47 -5.97
C SER A 65 -12.03 -5.56 -5.79
N MET A 66 -10.82 -5.18 -5.37
CA MET A 66 -9.73 -6.14 -5.14
C MET A 66 -10.03 -7.10 -4.00
N PHE A 67 -10.85 -6.69 -3.04
CA PHE A 67 -11.23 -7.53 -1.91
C PHE A 67 -12.22 -8.62 -2.28
N GLY A 68 -12.90 -8.48 -3.42
CA GLY A 68 -13.88 -9.45 -3.86
C GLY A 68 -15.05 -9.56 -2.88
N LYS A 69 -15.37 -10.79 -2.49
CA LYS A 69 -16.51 -11.07 -1.61
C LYS A 69 -16.09 -11.21 -0.14
N ALA A 70 -14.97 -10.62 0.25
CA ALA A 70 -14.53 -10.70 1.64
C ALA A 70 -15.51 -10.01 2.57
N ASP A 71 -15.72 -10.61 3.75
CA ASP A 71 -16.57 -10.05 4.78
C ASP A 71 -15.87 -8.93 5.55
N ILE A 72 -14.56 -9.10 5.74
CA ILE A 72 -13.71 -8.12 6.43
C ILE A 72 -12.63 -7.69 5.47
N LYS A 73 -12.55 -6.39 5.22
CA LYS A 73 -11.58 -5.79 4.32
C LYS A 73 -10.56 -5.01 5.11
N ILE A 74 -9.30 -5.39 5.00
CA ILE A 74 -8.21 -4.74 5.73
C ILE A 74 -7.29 -4.06 4.73
N LEU A 75 -7.09 -2.77 4.91
CA LEU A 75 -6.18 -1.97 4.10
C LEU A 75 -4.96 -1.65 4.94
N VAL A 76 -3.80 -2.09 4.48
CA VAL A 76 -2.53 -1.82 5.15
C VAL A 76 -1.59 -1.11 4.19
N GLY A 77 -0.54 -0.53 4.71
CA GLY A 77 0.47 0.06 3.87
C GLY A 77 1.52 0.78 4.68
N CYS A 78 2.72 0.84 4.10
CA CYS A 78 3.82 1.62 4.64
C CYS A 78 4.05 2.79 3.69
N ALA A 79 3.29 3.86 3.86
CA ALA A 79 3.40 5.04 3.01
C ALA A 79 4.82 5.60 3.08
N PRO A 80 5.32 6.20 1.99
CA PRO A 80 6.64 6.83 2.03
C PRO A 80 6.70 7.88 3.14
N CYS A 81 7.53 7.64 4.14
CA CYS A 81 7.60 8.49 5.33
C CYS A 81 8.94 9.18 5.51
N GLN A 82 9.84 9.10 4.54
CA GLN A 82 11.14 9.76 4.61
C GLN A 82 11.02 11.26 4.90
N ARG A 83 9.94 11.86 4.43
CA ARG A 83 9.62 13.27 4.63
C ARG A 83 9.40 13.61 6.10
N PHE A 84 9.01 12.64 6.89
CA PHE A 84 8.65 12.81 8.31
C PHE A 84 9.80 12.46 9.26
N SER A 85 10.92 11.95 8.71
CA SER A 85 12.09 11.60 9.52
C SER A 85 12.92 12.84 9.85
N GLN A 86 13.74 12.77 10.90
CA GLN A 86 14.63 13.87 11.25
C GLN A 86 15.67 14.14 10.17
N HIS A 87 16.09 13.12 9.45
CA HIS A 87 17.09 13.28 8.40
C HIS A 87 16.60 14.13 7.23
N SER A 88 15.30 14.19 7.00
CA SER A 88 14.73 15.01 5.94
C SER A 88 14.33 16.41 6.39
N ASN A 89 14.49 16.74 7.69
CA ASN A 89 14.13 18.06 8.20
C ASN A 89 14.90 19.20 7.53
N LYS A 90 16.14 18.94 7.13
CA LYS A 90 16.96 19.94 6.42
C LYS A 90 16.31 20.39 5.11
N TYR A 91 15.57 19.53 4.47
CA TYR A 91 14.95 19.80 3.18
C TYR A 91 13.56 20.41 3.31
N ARG A 92 12.92 20.27 4.45
CA ARG A 92 11.57 20.81 4.67
C ARG A 92 11.52 22.31 4.61
N LYS A 93 12.60 22.99 4.95
CA LYS A 93 12.65 24.46 4.94
C LYS A 93 12.56 25.05 3.55
N SER A 94 12.96 24.29 2.53
CA SER A 94 13.01 24.77 1.15
C SER A 94 11.93 24.15 0.26
N ILE A 95 11.12 23.23 0.75
CA ILE A 95 10.11 22.52 -0.03
C ILE A 95 8.75 22.72 0.62
N ASP A 96 7.76 23.15 -0.18
CA ASP A 96 6.38 23.24 0.28
C ASP A 96 5.83 21.82 0.47
N THR A 97 5.51 21.46 1.71
CA THR A 97 5.02 20.14 2.05
C THR A 97 3.66 19.83 1.42
N LYS A 98 2.85 20.86 1.12
CA LYS A 98 1.53 20.67 0.51
C LYS A 98 1.62 20.17 -0.93
N THR A 99 2.70 20.48 -1.62
CA THR A 99 2.91 20.06 -3.02
C THR A 99 3.79 18.83 -3.14
N ASP A 100 4.34 18.34 -2.03
CA ASP A 100 5.20 17.17 -2.05
C ASP A 100 4.38 15.92 -2.36
N VAL A 101 4.85 15.12 -3.33
CA VAL A 101 4.15 13.90 -3.78
C VAL A 101 3.92 12.93 -2.63
N ARG A 102 4.84 12.83 -1.68
CA ARG A 102 4.71 11.90 -0.56
C ARG A 102 3.56 12.27 0.37
N TRP A 103 3.30 13.55 0.56
CA TRP A 103 2.12 14.02 1.29
C TRP A 103 0.83 13.63 0.56
N ASN A 104 0.82 13.75 -0.77
CA ASN A 104 -0.34 13.36 -1.57
C ASN A 104 -0.60 11.86 -1.46
N LEU A 105 0.45 11.03 -1.41
CA LEU A 105 0.30 9.59 -1.23
C LEU A 105 -0.32 9.26 0.13
N LEU A 106 0.10 9.96 1.18
CA LEU A 106 -0.47 9.77 2.51
C LEU A 106 -1.95 10.14 2.55
N ARG A 107 -2.33 11.24 1.90
CA ARG A 107 -3.73 11.65 1.79
C ARG A 107 -4.55 10.60 1.04
N SER A 108 -4.02 10.05 -0.03
CA SER A 108 -4.71 9.02 -0.80
C SER A 108 -4.97 7.79 0.05
N PHE A 109 -3.98 7.38 0.85
CA PHE A 109 -4.16 6.27 1.77
C PHE A 109 -5.32 6.53 2.73
N ALA A 110 -5.39 7.74 3.29
CA ALA A 110 -6.46 8.10 4.23
C ALA A 110 -7.83 8.06 3.56
N GLN A 111 -7.93 8.46 2.30
CA GLN A 111 -9.19 8.45 1.55
C GLN A 111 -9.77 7.05 1.40
N TYR A 112 -8.93 6.03 1.25
CA TYR A 112 -9.40 4.66 1.07
C TYR A 112 -10.02 4.07 2.33
N ILE A 113 -9.77 4.67 3.48
CA ILE A 113 -10.28 4.18 4.76
C ILE A 113 -11.72 4.65 5.00
N GLU A 114 -12.09 5.78 4.40
CA GLU A 114 -13.44 6.36 4.55
C GLU A 114 -14.50 5.58 3.72
#